data_a16063ec6f3f7d4242bbe07f1064ae74
#
_entry.id   a16063ec6f3f7d4242bbe07f1064ae74
#
_cell.length_a   1.000
_cell.length_b   1.000
_cell.length_c   1.000
_cell.angle_alpha   90.00
_cell.angle_beta   90.00
_cell.angle_gamma   90.00
#
_symmetry.space_group_name_H-M   'P 1'
#
loop_
_entity.id
_entity.type
_entity.pdbx_description
1 polymer ?
#
loop_
_entity_poly.entity_id
_entity_poly.type
_entity_poly.pdbx_seq_one_letter_code
_entity_poly.pdbx_strand_id
1 'polypeptide(L)'
;IADTDTENQPTAATTNTVIVEKGSLWPWLFLPLWLLTSLAWYVSAKRPFKRKKQQVEANTKVNNAYLALMAACKQNNGESTLACLVPWAQTCADTKSLASKLTTLDALHKHFNSQSLSSAIIELQQSYYGKTPGNWIGSNLLAAIQNIHRENKVKSQSPQSEFTINP
;
A
#
# COMPACT_ATOMS: atom_id res chain seq x y z
N ILE A 1 3.31 -96.99 -46.98
CA ILE A 1 4.77 -96.75 -47.11
C ILE A 1 5.04 -95.34 -46.50
N ALA A 2 5.50 -95.36 -45.27
CA ALA A 2 6.72 -94.77 -44.73
C ALA A 2 6.80 -93.22 -44.91
N ASP A 3 7.26 -92.45 -44.06
CA ASP A 3 8.11 -92.56 -42.87
C ASP A 3 7.97 -91.32 -41.99
N THR A 4 8.15 -91.64 -40.79
CA THR A 4 8.44 -90.86 -39.64
C THR A 4 9.60 -89.84 -39.86
N ASP A 5 9.50 -88.68 -39.34
CA ASP A 5 10.65 -88.07 -38.71
C ASP A 5 10.24 -87.05 -37.62
N THR A 6 10.72 -87.42 -36.45
CA THR A 6 10.66 -86.66 -35.21
C THR A 6 11.74 -85.65 -35.24
N GLU A 7 11.40 -84.42 -35.12
CA GLU A 7 12.39 -83.35 -34.92
C GLU A 7 12.26 -82.74 -33.53
N ASN A 8 13.35 -82.92 -32.77
CA ASN A 8 13.59 -82.38 -31.44
C ASN A 8 13.67 -80.87 -31.47
N GLN A 9 12.79 -80.25 -30.79
CA GLN A 9 12.91 -78.83 -30.50
C GLN A 9 13.66 -78.65 -29.19
N PRO A 10 14.77 -77.88 -29.17
CA PRO A 10 15.49 -77.52 -27.92
C PRO A 10 14.72 -76.47 -27.18
N THR A 11 14.38 -76.78 -25.93
CA THR A 11 13.83 -75.88 -24.95
C THR A 11 14.74 -74.65 -24.73
N ALA A 12 14.34 -73.51 -25.23
CA ALA A 12 14.99 -72.26 -24.91
C ALA A 12 14.70 -71.89 -23.45
N ALA A 13 15.70 -71.90 -22.63
CA ALA A 13 15.68 -71.40 -21.26
C ALA A 13 15.36 -69.89 -21.29
N THR A 14 14.17 -69.53 -20.82
CA THR A 14 13.77 -68.16 -20.57
C THR A 14 14.57 -67.63 -19.39
N THR A 15 15.67 -66.94 -19.66
CA THR A 15 16.38 -66.21 -18.68
C THR A 15 15.54 -64.96 -18.32
N ASN A 16 14.81 -65.02 -17.24
CA ASN A 16 14.19 -63.88 -16.64
C ASN A 16 15.30 -62.98 -16.08
N THR A 17 15.77 -62.07 -16.90
CA THR A 17 16.55 -60.92 -16.39
C THR A 17 15.61 -60.00 -15.62
N VAL A 18 15.61 -60.13 -14.31
CA VAL A 18 15.03 -59.16 -13.41
C VAL A 18 15.85 -57.90 -13.59
N ILE A 19 15.34 -56.99 -14.41
CA ILE A 19 15.87 -55.62 -14.46
C ILE A 19 15.49 -54.99 -13.13
N VAL A 20 16.43 -55.01 -12.18
CA VAL A 20 16.33 -54.16 -10.98
C VAL A 20 16.45 -52.75 -11.47
N GLU A 21 15.30 -52.09 -11.71
CA GLU A 21 15.24 -50.65 -11.90
C GLU A 21 15.82 -50.00 -10.66
N LYS A 22 17.07 -49.55 -10.80
CA LYS A 22 17.76 -48.74 -9.81
C LYS A 22 16.92 -47.46 -9.69
N GLY A 23 16.06 -47.43 -8.65
CA GLY A 23 15.11 -46.35 -8.43
C GLY A 23 15.81 -44.99 -8.61
N SER A 24 15.51 -44.34 -9.70
CA SER A 24 16.01 -43.01 -10.00
C SER A 24 15.56 -42.08 -8.89
N LEU A 25 16.52 -41.58 -8.11
CA LEU A 25 16.26 -40.58 -7.05
C LEU A 25 15.78 -39.25 -7.64
N TRP A 26 15.74 -39.13 -8.96
CA TRP A 26 15.34 -37.95 -9.70
C TRP A 26 13.88 -37.49 -9.41
N PRO A 27 12.86 -38.35 -9.35
CA PRO A 27 11.52 -37.89 -9.00
C PRO A 27 11.43 -37.34 -7.57
N TRP A 28 12.27 -37.80 -6.65
CA TRP A 28 12.30 -37.27 -5.28
C TRP A 28 12.87 -35.85 -5.19
N LEU A 29 13.73 -35.46 -6.11
CA LEU A 29 14.28 -34.10 -6.21
C LEU A 29 13.26 -33.11 -6.79
N PHE A 30 12.38 -33.55 -7.68
CA PHE A 30 11.37 -32.68 -8.27
C PHE A 30 10.24 -32.32 -7.28
N LEU A 31 9.91 -33.17 -6.34
CA LEU A 31 8.86 -32.97 -5.35
C LEU A 31 9.14 -31.75 -4.43
N PRO A 32 10.30 -31.63 -3.78
CA PRO A 32 10.62 -30.44 -2.98
C PRO A 32 10.79 -29.18 -3.82
N LEU A 33 11.31 -29.26 -5.04
CA LEU A 33 11.44 -28.13 -5.94
C LEU A 33 10.05 -27.60 -6.35
N TRP A 34 9.11 -28.49 -6.64
CA TRP A 34 7.73 -28.12 -6.98
C TRP A 34 7.00 -27.49 -5.78
N LEU A 35 7.21 -28.01 -4.58
CA LEU A 35 6.69 -27.44 -3.33
C LEU A 35 7.25 -26.04 -3.06
N LEU A 36 8.55 -25.83 -3.27
CA LEU A 36 9.18 -24.51 -3.10
C LEU A 36 8.67 -23.48 -4.10
N THR A 37 8.50 -23.88 -5.38
CA THR A 37 7.94 -22.97 -6.40
C THR A 37 6.47 -22.65 -6.13
N SER A 38 5.68 -23.64 -5.70
CA SER A 38 4.27 -23.43 -5.31
C SER A 38 4.15 -22.52 -4.08
N LEU A 39 5.03 -22.69 -3.09
CA LEU A 39 5.07 -21.86 -1.90
C LEU A 39 5.49 -20.42 -2.24
N ALA A 40 6.51 -20.26 -3.08
CA ALA A 40 6.96 -18.94 -3.54
C ALA A 40 5.85 -18.20 -4.30
N TRP A 41 5.12 -18.92 -5.16
CA TRP A 41 3.99 -18.37 -5.89
C TRP A 41 2.83 -17.98 -4.96
N TYR A 42 2.50 -18.84 -3.98
CA TYR A 42 1.46 -18.58 -2.98
C TYR A 42 1.80 -17.35 -2.09
N VAL A 43 3.05 -17.23 -1.66
CA VAL A 43 3.50 -16.07 -0.88
C VAL A 43 3.50 -14.80 -1.73
N SER A 44 3.90 -14.87 -2.99
CA SER A 44 3.89 -13.75 -3.93
C SER A 44 2.46 -13.31 -4.28
N ALA A 45 1.54 -14.23 -4.46
CA ALA A 45 0.13 -13.95 -4.72
C ALA A 45 -0.57 -13.26 -3.54
N LYS A 46 -0.16 -13.55 -2.30
CA LYS A 46 -0.73 -12.91 -1.09
C LYS A 46 -0.16 -11.52 -0.80
N ARG A 47 1.06 -11.19 -1.27
CA ARG A 47 1.69 -9.88 -1.02
C ARG A 47 0.95 -8.67 -1.63
N PRO A 48 0.40 -8.71 -2.86
CA PRO A 48 -0.33 -7.57 -3.42
C PRO A 48 -1.64 -7.26 -2.69
N PHE A 49 -2.28 -8.26 -2.08
CA PHE A 49 -3.53 -8.07 -1.36
C PHE A 49 -3.36 -7.25 -0.07
N LYS A 50 -2.25 -7.44 0.66
CA LYS A 50 -1.96 -6.65 1.87
C LYS A 50 -1.69 -5.17 1.54
N ARG A 51 -0.99 -4.89 0.42
CA ARG A 51 -0.69 -3.51 0.00
C ARG A 51 -1.95 -2.76 -0.42
N LYS A 52 -2.86 -3.39 -1.18
CA LYS A 52 -4.14 -2.78 -1.57
C LYS A 52 -5.03 -2.49 -0.35
N LYS A 53 -5.09 -3.40 0.61
CA LYS A 53 -5.89 -3.21 1.83
C LYS A 53 -5.37 -2.05 2.68
N GLN A 54 -4.05 -1.95 2.88
CA GLN A 54 -3.43 -0.83 3.59
C GLN A 54 -3.65 0.51 2.88
N GLN A 55 -3.61 0.55 1.56
CA GLN A 55 -3.82 1.77 0.79
C GLN A 55 -5.28 2.23 0.85
N VAL A 56 -6.24 1.31 0.82
CA VAL A 56 -7.66 1.62 0.99
C VAL A 56 -7.94 2.15 2.40
N GLU A 57 -7.39 1.54 3.44
CA GLU A 57 -7.53 2.00 4.83
C GLU A 57 -6.88 3.37 5.06
N ALA A 58 -5.69 3.61 4.47
CA ALA A 58 -5.03 4.90 4.52
C ALA A 58 -5.86 5.99 3.83
N ASN A 59 -6.35 5.74 2.62
CA ASN A 59 -7.19 6.68 1.89
C ASN A 59 -8.51 6.98 2.63
N THR A 60 -9.10 5.98 3.31
CA THR A 60 -10.30 6.18 4.11
C THR A 60 -10.02 7.08 5.31
N LYS A 61 -8.88 6.89 6.01
CA LYS A 61 -8.48 7.75 7.13
C LYS A 61 -8.24 9.19 6.70
N VAL A 62 -7.51 9.40 5.58
CA VAL A 62 -7.28 10.73 4.99
C VAL A 62 -8.61 11.42 4.69
N ASN A 63 -9.51 10.70 4.03
CA ASN A 63 -10.80 11.25 3.64
C ASN A 63 -11.67 11.60 4.87
N ASN A 64 -11.68 10.75 5.89
CA ASN A 64 -12.45 11.00 7.12
C ASN A 64 -11.90 12.19 7.91
N ALA A 65 -10.58 12.33 8.06
CA ALA A 65 -9.96 13.47 8.72
C ALA A 65 -10.24 14.79 7.97
N TYR A 66 -10.17 14.75 6.64
CA TYR A 66 -10.50 15.88 5.79
C TYR A 66 -11.98 16.29 5.94
N LEU A 67 -12.91 15.34 5.89
CA LEU A 67 -14.35 15.62 6.03
C LEU A 67 -14.69 16.17 7.43
N ALA A 68 -14.08 15.65 8.48
CA ALA A 68 -14.26 16.15 9.84
C ALA A 68 -13.80 17.62 9.97
N LEU A 69 -12.62 17.93 9.44
CA LEU A 69 -12.08 19.29 9.42
C LEU A 69 -12.97 20.24 8.62
N MET A 70 -13.43 19.82 7.44
CA MET A 70 -14.35 20.59 6.61
C MET A 70 -15.69 20.88 7.31
N ALA A 71 -16.23 19.90 8.05
CA ALA A 71 -17.46 20.08 8.83
C ALA A 71 -17.28 21.09 9.95
N ALA A 72 -16.17 21.01 10.69
CA ALA A 72 -15.84 21.96 11.76
C ALA A 72 -15.69 23.39 11.23
N CYS A 73 -14.98 23.58 10.11
CA CYS A 73 -14.86 24.90 9.47
C CYS A 73 -16.20 25.47 9.01
N LYS A 74 -17.09 24.66 8.42
CA LYS A 74 -18.42 25.08 7.99
C LYS A 74 -19.34 25.49 9.16
N GLN A 75 -19.15 24.88 10.32
CA GLN A 75 -19.88 25.20 11.54
C GLN A 75 -19.29 26.42 12.26
N ASN A 76 -18.20 27.00 11.77
CA ASN A 76 -17.42 28.05 12.42
C ASN A 76 -17.01 27.69 13.86
N ASN A 77 -16.81 26.40 14.11
CA ASN A 77 -16.41 25.89 15.41
C ASN A 77 -14.88 25.85 15.52
N GLY A 78 -14.30 26.91 16.10
CA GLY A 78 -12.84 27.05 16.20
C GLY A 78 -12.17 25.94 17.01
N GLU A 79 -12.79 25.50 18.11
CA GLU A 79 -12.26 24.42 18.95
C GLU A 79 -12.19 23.10 18.21
N SER A 80 -13.29 22.68 17.60
CA SER A 80 -13.34 21.45 16.78
C SER A 80 -12.40 21.54 15.60
N THR A 81 -12.24 22.72 15.01
CA THR A 81 -11.30 22.95 13.89
C THR A 81 -9.86 22.77 14.34
N LEU A 82 -9.45 23.36 15.48
CA LEU A 82 -8.11 23.14 16.03
C LEU A 82 -7.83 21.68 16.36
N ALA A 83 -8.81 20.98 16.93
CA ALA A 83 -8.69 19.56 17.25
C ALA A 83 -8.55 18.67 16.01
N CYS A 84 -9.20 19.02 14.89
CA CYS A 84 -9.15 18.26 13.65
C CYS A 84 -7.97 18.62 12.73
N LEU A 85 -7.33 19.79 12.90
CA LEU A 85 -6.31 20.30 12.00
C LEU A 85 -5.02 19.46 12.02
N VAL A 86 -4.53 19.11 13.20
CA VAL A 86 -3.32 18.29 13.37
C VAL A 86 -3.54 16.86 12.84
N PRO A 87 -4.61 16.14 13.20
CA PRO A 87 -4.89 14.82 12.62
C PRO A 87 -4.98 14.84 11.10
N TRP A 88 -5.63 15.84 10.51
CA TRP A 88 -5.69 15.98 9.06
C TRP A 88 -4.29 16.17 8.45
N ALA A 89 -3.48 17.05 8.99
CA ALA A 89 -2.14 17.30 8.50
C ALA A 89 -1.24 16.06 8.57
N GLN A 90 -1.35 15.28 9.64
CA GLN A 90 -0.63 14.01 9.78
C GLN A 90 -1.04 12.99 8.70
N THR A 91 -2.29 13.02 8.24
CA THR A 91 -2.73 12.15 7.14
C THR A 91 -2.22 12.61 5.77
N CYS A 92 -1.87 13.88 5.63
CA CYS A 92 -1.27 14.44 4.40
C CYS A 92 0.23 14.18 4.29
N ALA A 93 0.87 13.72 5.37
CA ALA A 93 2.32 13.48 5.37
C ALA A 93 2.67 12.20 4.60
N ASP A 94 3.67 12.30 3.70
CA ASP A 94 4.11 11.18 2.85
C ASP A 94 4.75 10.04 3.62
N THR A 95 5.29 10.32 4.81
CA THR A 95 5.97 9.33 5.65
C THR A 95 5.49 9.37 7.09
N LYS A 96 5.52 8.22 7.76
CA LYS A 96 5.20 8.13 9.20
C LYS A 96 6.13 9.00 10.07
N SER A 97 7.39 9.14 9.67
CA SER A 97 8.37 10.00 10.36
C SER A 97 7.98 11.47 10.28
N LEU A 98 7.46 11.92 9.14
CA LEU A 98 6.98 13.28 8.97
C LEU A 98 5.67 13.49 9.73
N ALA A 99 4.74 12.54 9.67
CA ALA A 99 3.48 12.60 10.42
C ALA A 99 3.72 12.76 11.93
N SER A 100 4.72 12.08 12.50
CA SER A 100 5.06 12.20 13.92
C SER A 100 5.67 13.57 14.29
N LYS A 101 6.19 14.32 13.33
CA LYS A 101 6.70 15.68 13.52
C LYS A 101 5.61 16.75 13.40
N LEU A 102 4.50 16.45 12.74
CA LEU A 102 3.38 17.37 12.55
C LEU A 102 2.42 17.32 13.77
N THR A 103 2.92 17.69 14.93
CA THR A 103 2.16 17.70 16.19
C THR A 103 1.78 19.11 16.64
N THR A 104 2.40 20.14 16.05
CA THR A 104 2.18 21.54 16.41
C THR A 104 1.77 22.37 15.19
N LEU A 105 1.07 23.46 15.42
CA LEU A 105 0.66 24.39 14.36
C LEU A 105 1.86 25.05 13.65
N ASP A 106 2.96 25.30 14.38
CA ASP A 106 4.20 25.81 13.79
C ASP A 106 4.82 24.80 12.80
N ALA A 107 4.82 23.53 13.14
CA ALA A 107 5.27 22.48 12.23
C ALA A 107 4.41 22.41 10.96
N LEU A 108 3.09 22.64 11.06
CA LEU A 108 2.17 22.75 9.94
C LEU A 108 2.53 23.90 9.00
N HIS A 109 2.79 25.11 9.55
CA HIS A 109 3.20 26.25 8.76
C HIS A 109 4.45 25.95 7.93
N LYS A 110 5.46 25.35 8.55
CA LYS A 110 6.72 25.01 7.88
C LYS A 110 6.54 23.92 6.82
N HIS A 111 5.67 22.94 7.07
CA HIS A 111 5.48 21.82 6.16
C HIS A 111 4.73 22.20 4.89
N PHE A 112 3.59 22.87 5.03
CA PHE A 112 2.76 23.21 3.87
C PHE A 112 3.25 24.43 3.11
N ASN A 113 4.08 25.28 3.72
CA ASN A 113 4.62 26.51 3.13
C ASN A 113 3.57 27.35 2.36
N SER A 114 2.33 27.34 2.86
CA SER A 114 1.20 28.02 2.25
C SER A 114 0.84 29.25 3.05
N GLN A 115 0.99 30.44 2.44
CA GLN A 115 0.69 31.70 3.07
C GLN A 115 -0.80 31.79 3.45
N SER A 116 -1.69 31.30 2.61
CA SER A 116 -3.14 31.29 2.87
C SER A 116 -3.51 30.44 4.06
N LEU A 117 -2.89 29.24 4.19
CA LEU A 117 -3.09 28.38 5.36
C LEU A 117 -2.54 29.03 6.63
N SER A 118 -1.34 29.61 6.54
CA SER A 118 -0.69 30.28 7.66
C SER A 118 -1.53 31.45 8.20
N SER A 119 -1.99 32.31 7.32
CA SER A 119 -2.85 33.44 7.70
C SER A 119 -4.15 33.00 8.33
N ALA A 120 -4.80 31.98 7.78
CA ALA A 120 -6.06 31.43 8.30
C ALA A 120 -5.89 30.75 9.68
N ILE A 121 -4.76 30.08 9.92
CA ILE A 121 -4.44 29.51 11.24
C ILE A 121 -4.18 30.60 12.26
N ILE A 122 -3.46 31.68 11.91
CA ILE A 122 -3.23 32.82 12.79
C ILE A 122 -4.56 33.47 13.15
N GLU A 123 -5.45 33.70 12.18
CA GLU A 123 -6.79 34.22 12.39
C GLU A 123 -7.59 33.37 13.39
N LEU A 124 -7.57 32.04 13.20
CA LEU A 124 -8.20 31.08 14.12
C LEU A 124 -7.62 31.19 15.54
N GLN A 125 -6.29 31.24 15.67
CA GLN A 125 -5.62 31.36 16.96
C GLN A 125 -5.94 32.70 17.64
N GLN A 126 -5.97 33.80 16.90
CA GLN A 126 -6.30 35.12 17.43
C GLN A 126 -7.75 35.18 17.92
N SER A 127 -8.69 34.56 17.20
CA SER A 127 -10.09 34.53 17.62
C SER A 127 -10.34 33.67 18.86
N TYR A 128 -9.51 32.61 19.05
CA TYR A 128 -9.69 31.67 20.17
C TYR A 128 -8.88 32.05 21.40
N TYR A 129 -7.62 32.50 21.23
CA TYR A 129 -6.71 32.86 22.33
C TYR A 129 -6.48 34.36 22.49
N GLY A 130 -7.03 35.17 21.60
CA GLY A 130 -6.85 36.63 21.63
C GLY A 130 -7.59 37.28 22.81
N LYS A 131 -7.17 38.47 23.16
CA LYS A 131 -7.78 39.27 24.22
C LYS A 131 -9.24 39.66 23.95
N THR A 132 -9.63 39.73 22.69
CA THR A 132 -10.98 39.98 22.22
C THR A 132 -11.44 38.78 21.41
N PRO A 133 -12.17 37.82 22.02
CA PRO A 133 -12.72 36.69 21.27
C PRO A 133 -13.67 37.22 20.20
N GLY A 134 -13.27 37.09 18.94
CA GLY A 134 -14.07 37.46 17.78
C GLY A 134 -14.88 36.26 17.27
N ASN A 135 -15.93 36.57 16.48
CA ASN A 135 -16.67 35.51 15.81
C ASN A 135 -15.83 35.02 14.62
N TRP A 136 -15.12 33.90 14.81
CA TRP A 136 -14.28 33.31 13.76
C TRP A 136 -15.13 32.72 12.64
N ILE A 137 -14.74 33.00 11.41
CA ILE A 137 -15.40 32.49 10.21
C ILE A 137 -14.45 31.53 9.49
N GLY A 138 -14.86 30.26 9.41
CA GLY A 138 -14.03 29.16 8.88
C GLY A 138 -13.80 29.17 7.38
N SER A 139 -14.35 30.13 6.62
CA SER A 139 -14.31 30.18 5.15
C SER A 139 -12.88 30.28 4.61
N ASN A 140 -12.02 31.12 5.21
CA ASN A 140 -10.64 31.32 4.77
C ASN A 140 -9.80 30.04 4.96
N LEU A 141 -9.92 29.42 6.12
CA LEU A 141 -9.24 28.18 6.42
C LEU A 141 -9.75 27.03 5.51
N LEU A 142 -11.05 26.97 5.31
CA LEU A 142 -11.70 26.00 4.44
C LEU A 142 -11.17 26.09 3.00
N ALA A 143 -11.07 27.28 2.44
CA ALA A 143 -10.51 27.50 1.11
C ALA A 143 -9.03 27.06 1.02
N ALA A 144 -8.22 27.41 2.02
CA ALA A 144 -6.80 27.03 2.08
C ALA A 144 -6.64 25.50 2.13
N ILE A 145 -7.43 24.80 2.96
CA ILE A 145 -7.40 23.35 3.09
C ILE A 145 -7.83 22.67 1.77
N GLN A 146 -8.87 23.19 1.10
CA GLN A 146 -9.31 22.67 -0.18
C GLN A 146 -8.24 22.78 -1.26
N ASN A 147 -7.51 23.87 -1.33
CA ASN A 147 -6.43 24.06 -2.28
C ASN A 147 -5.30 23.06 -2.02
N ILE A 148 -4.85 22.90 -0.79
CA ILE A 148 -3.82 21.92 -0.41
C ILE A 148 -4.28 20.49 -0.73
N HIS A 149 -5.52 20.15 -0.41
CA HIS A 149 -6.06 18.83 -0.71
C HIS A 149 -6.10 18.54 -2.22
N ARG A 150 -6.43 19.54 -3.03
CA ARG A 150 -6.43 19.44 -4.50
C ARG A 150 -5.01 19.24 -5.04
N GLU A 151 -4.05 20.01 -4.56
CA GLU A 151 -2.64 19.89 -4.96
C GLU A 151 -2.06 18.53 -4.62
N ASN A 152 -2.31 18.01 -3.41
CA ASN A 152 -1.86 16.68 -2.99
C ASN A 152 -2.52 15.57 -3.82
N LYS A 153 -3.79 15.72 -4.20
CA LYS A 153 -4.46 14.77 -5.08
C LYS A 153 -3.85 14.73 -6.47
N VAL A 154 -3.50 15.88 -7.04
CA VAL A 154 -2.82 15.98 -8.34
C VAL A 154 -1.45 15.33 -8.28
N LYS A 155 -0.65 15.62 -7.25
CA LYS A 155 0.68 15.00 -7.06
C LYS A 155 0.60 13.47 -6.93
N SER A 156 -0.40 12.94 -6.27
CA SER A 156 -0.59 11.49 -6.11
C SER A 156 -1.08 10.78 -7.38
N GLN A 157 -1.63 11.51 -8.34
CA GLN A 157 -2.14 10.98 -9.61
C GLN A 157 -1.16 11.15 -10.77
N SER A 158 -0.13 11.99 -10.63
CA SER A 158 0.91 12.14 -11.64
C SER A 158 1.82 10.91 -11.58
N PRO A 159 1.85 10.04 -12.63
CA PRO A 159 2.83 8.97 -12.68
C PRO A 159 4.21 9.63 -12.74
N GLN A 160 5.10 9.23 -11.84
CA GLN A 160 6.52 9.53 -11.97
C GLN A 160 7.04 8.85 -13.25
N SER A 161 6.89 9.50 -14.37
CA SER A 161 7.61 9.16 -15.59
C SER A 161 9.04 9.73 -15.47
N GLU A 162 9.80 9.20 -14.54
CA GLU A 162 11.25 9.31 -14.57
C GLU A 162 11.75 8.33 -15.63
N PHE A 163 11.54 8.68 -16.90
CA PHE A 163 12.25 8.07 -18.00
C PHE A 163 13.63 8.72 -18.04
N THR A 164 14.55 8.21 -17.23
CA THR A 164 15.96 8.52 -17.40
C THR A 164 16.45 7.76 -18.63
N ILE A 165 16.38 8.41 -19.79
CA ILE A 165 17.14 7.96 -20.95
C ILE A 165 18.58 8.36 -20.64
N ASN A 166 19.37 7.36 -20.25
CA ASN A 166 20.82 7.50 -20.16
C ASN A 166 21.39 7.26 -21.58
N PRO A 167 22.15 8.19 -22.16
CA PRO A 167 22.78 8.03 -23.46
C PRO A 167 23.93 7.04 -23.46
#